data_8c0c2b203ad7961f025eae710a07dc29
#
_entry.id   8c0c2b203ad7961f025eae710a07dc29
#
_cell.length_a   1.000
_cell.length_b   1.000
_cell.length_c   1.000
_cell.angle_alpha   90.00
_cell.angle_beta   90.00
_cell.angle_gamma   90.00
#
_symmetry.space_group_name_H-M   'P 1'
#
loop_
_entity.id
_entity.type
_entity.pdbx_description
1 polymer ?
#
loop_
_entity_poly.entity_id
_entity_poly.type
_entity_poly.pdbx_seq_one_letter_code
_entity_poly.pdbx_strand_id
1 'polypeptide(L)'
;MTLEEYFYTFEKKLDFFPGKHDYVSAYKGFKNFMDREVHNETKAMTLLIDEGEIYLNDHSVAHIQMVMEKISKILWDGEREVVKLEPFECFILLSAIQIHDAGHVIGGREHHELNAREFLKEYNKYNVGSPEKKIIYEIARAHSGKDDPIGKLPQSEDISNFSVRMRLLAALLRLGDEMADEASRASTFLYDQNKIIKGSRLFHAFSMSLSSFLPHVDTQEIRMKFNLNKSRCCEVFKKPTKDGGEVDTYLLDEIYVRTFKTFHECLYYNRFVSDKLRFNSVSVTIDFYDDDSFIPLFDTIGYRLEEKGYPRLQEENVYALCGKDLEKNGSKLDGEYVKNIISPDGNQE
;
A
#
# COMPACT_ATOMS: atom_id res chain seq x y z
N MET A 1 -16.07 -3.69 -11.70
CA MET A 1 -15.17 -3.56 -12.89
C MET A 1 -13.77 -3.25 -12.42
N THR A 2 -12.76 -3.94 -12.90
CA THR A 2 -11.35 -3.64 -12.62
C THR A 2 -10.78 -2.68 -13.67
N LEU A 3 -9.64 -2.03 -13.34
CA LEU A 3 -8.94 -1.15 -14.28
C LEU A 3 -8.49 -1.91 -15.55
N GLU A 4 -8.04 -3.18 -15.41
CA GLU A 4 -7.69 -4.01 -16.55
C GLU A 4 -8.90 -4.39 -17.40
N GLU A 5 -10.02 -4.82 -16.78
CA GLU A 5 -11.25 -5.13 -17.50
C GLU A 5 -11.73 -3.92 -18.31
N TYR A 6 -11.73 -2.74 -17.69
CA TYR A 6 -12.07 -1.49 -18.39
C TYR A 6 -11.13 -1.25 -19.57
N PHE A 7 -9.82 -1.34 -19.37
CA PHE A 7 -8.82 -1.13 -20.42
C PHE A 7 -9.00 -2.12 -21.58
N TYR A 8 -9.29 -3.38 -21.30
CA TYR A 8 -9.47 -4.42 -22.34
C TYR A 8 -10.73 -4.21 -23.19
N THR A 9 -11.69 -3.40 -22.73
CA THR A 9 -12.84 -3.02 -23.59
C THR A 9 -12.43 -2.20 -24.83
N PHE A 10 -11.21 -1.65 -24.82
CA PHE A 10 -10.63 -0.87 -25.93
C PHE A 10 -9.77 -1.71 -26.88
N GLU A 11 -9.72 -3.03 -26.69
CA GLU A 11 -9.06 -3.92 -27.68
C GLU A 11 -9.60 -3.68 -29.08
N LYS A 12 -8.68 -3.50 -30.05
CA LYS A 12 -9.00 -3.15 -31.45
C LYS A 12 -9.63 -1.77 -31.68
N LYS A 13 -9.77 -0.94 -30.65
CA LYS A 13 -10.28 0.45 -30.78
C LYS A 13 -9.12 1.44 -30.87
N LEU A 14 -8.34 1.37 -31.95
CA LEU A 14 -7.08 2.08 -32.11
C LEU A 14 -7.19 3.61 -32.11
N ASP A 15 -8.37 4.15 -32.45
CA ASP A 15 -8.61 5.62 -32.45
C ASP A 15 -8.52 6.26 -31.05
N PHE A 16 -8.58 5.46 -29.99
CA PHE A 16 -8.43 5.92 -28.61
C PHE A 16 -6.97 6.04 -28.15
N PHE A 17 -6.00 5.84 -29.05
CA PHE A 17 -4.59 5.77 -28.72
C PHE A 17 -3.70 6.60 -29.66
N PRO A 18 -2.57 7.15 -29.15
CA PRO A 18 -1.60 7.85 -29.98
C PRO A 18 -1.15 7.01 -31.19
N GLY A 19 -1.11 7.64 -32.36
CA GLY A 19 -0.67 6.97 -33.59
C GLY A 19 -1.50 5.76 -34.01
N LYS A 20 -2.70 5.57 -33.44
CA LYS A 20 -3.54 4.37 -33.65
C LYS A 20 -2.80 3.07 -33.33
N HIS A 21 -1.93 3.11 -32.35
CA HIS A 21 -1.13 1.95 -31.94
C HIS A 21 -1.93 1.01 -31.02
N ASP A 22 -1.68 -0.30 -31.10
CA ASP A 22 -2.35 -1.31 -30.26
C ASP A 22 -1.69 -1.43 -28.88
N TYR A 23 -2.00 -0.45 -28.00
CA TYR A 23 -1.50 -0.44 -26.63
C TYR A 23 -2.11 -1.54 -25.76
N VAL A 24 -3.27 -2.08 -26.11
CA VAL A 24 -3.87 -3.19 -25.36
C VAL A 24 -3.03 -4.47 -25.56
N SER A 25 -2.69 -4.81 -26.79
CA SER A 25 -1.80 -5.95 -27.07
C SER A 25 -0.40 -5.72 -26.50
N ALA A 26 0.12 -4.50 -26.58
CA ALA A 26 1.43 -4.15 -26.01
C ALA A 26 1.45 -4.38 -24.47
N TYR A 27 0.42 -3.93 -23.75
CA TYR A 27 0.30 -4.16 -22.31
C TYR A 27 0.15 -5.64 -21.97
N LYS A 28 -0.71 -6.40 -22.67
CA LYS A 28 -0.85 -7.83 -22.45
C LYS A 28 0.48 -8.58 -22.57
N GLY A 29 1.25 -8.26 -23.58
CA GLY A 29 2.58 -8.86 -23.78
C GLY A 29 3.57 -8.46 -22.69
N PHE A 30 3.59 -7.18 -22.32
CA PHE A 30 4.43 -6.68 -21.24
C PHE A 30 4.08 -7.30 -19.89
N LYS A 31 2.78 -7.33 -19.52
CA LYS A 31 2.30 -7.98 -18.30
C LYS A 31 2.72 -9.44 -18.22
N ASN A 32 2.54 -10.19 -19.31
CA ASN A 32 2.95 -11.59 -19.36
C ASN A 32 4.47 -11.76 -19.12
N PHE A 33 5.29 -10.87 -19.67
CA PHE A 33 6.72 -10.86 -19.39
C PHE A 33 7.00 -10.55 -17.92
N MET A 34 6.38 -9.51 -17.35
CA MET A 34 6.57 -9.12 -15.95
C MET A 34 6.15 -10.24 -14.99
N ASP A 35 5.00 -10.87 -15.22
CA ASP A 35 4.48 -11.93 -14.36
C ASP A 35 5.38 -13.18 -14.38
N ARG A 36 5.93 -13.54 -15.54
CA ARG A 36 6.73 -14.77 -15.70
C ARG A 36 8.19 -14.61 -15.31
N GLU A 37 8.81 -13.51 -15.71
CA GLU A 37 10.26 -13.34 -15.64
C GLU A 37 10.70 -12.40 -14.49
N VAL A 38 9.80 -11.56 -13.96
CA VAL A 38 10.17 -10.54 -12.97
C VAL A 38 9.47 -10.77 -11.63
N HIS A 39 8.12 -10.77 -11.60
CA HIS A 39 7.39 -10.85 -10.33
C HIS A 39 7.52 -12.21 -9.62
N ASN A 40 7.80 -13.29 -10.34
CA ASN A 40 8.13 -14.56 -9.71
C ASN A 40 9.49 -14.52 -8.99
N GLU A 41 10.46 -13.79 -9.55
CA GLU A 41 11.78 -13.62 -8.92
C GLU A 41 11.70 -12.70 -7.70
N THR A 42 10.83 -11.67 -7.69
CA THR A 42 10.62 -10.84 -6.49
C THR A 42 10.12 -11.69 -5.31
N LYS A 43 9.28 -12.69 -5.57
CA LYS A 43 8.85 -13.63 -4.53
C LYS A 43 10.01 -14.49 -4.03
N ALA A 44 10.88 -14.94 -4.92
CA ALA A 44 12.07 -15.71 -4.54
C ALA A 44 13.04 -14.86 -3.71
N MET A 45 13.20 -13.56 -4.04
CA MET A 45 14.07 -12.66 -3.31
C MET A 45 13.53 -12.27 -1.92
N THR A 46 12.21 -12.25 -1.71
CA THR A 46 11.64 -12.12 -0.36
C THR A 46 11.98 -13.31 0.53
N LEU A 47 12.36 -14.44 -0.08
CA LEU A 47 12.80 -15.67 0.60
C LEU A 47 14.32 -15.80 0.63
N LEU A 48 15.09 -14.94 -0.06
CA LEU A 48 16.55 -14.95 0.00
C LEU A 48 17.01 -14.48 1.37
N ILE A 49 17.67 -15.40 1.97
CA ILE A 49 18.17 -15.43 3.33
C ILE A 49 19.59 -14.91 3.27
N ASP A 50 19.86 -13.77 3.86
CA ASP A 50 21.21 -13.52 4.36
C ASP A 50 21.27 -14.10 5.77
N GLU A 51 22.14 -15.10 5.98
CA GLU A 51 22.31 -15.84 7.24
C GLU A 51 21.06 -16.58 7.79
N GLY A 52 20.07 -16.90 6.95
CA GLY A 52 18.88 -17.65 7.40
C GLY A 52 17.64 -16.80 7.70
N GLU A 53 17.60 -15.53 7.36
CA GLU A 53 16.56 -14.59 7.78
C GLU A 53 15.84 -13.88 6.61
N ILE A 54 14.51 -13.66 6.71
CA ILE A 54 13.66 -13.08 5.65
C ILE A 54 13.39 -11.60 5.93
N TYR A 55 13.71 -10.73 4.98
CA TYR A 55 13.73 -9.27 5.16
C TYR A 55 12.52 -8.50 4.65
N LEU A 56 11.74 -9.02 3.70
CA LEU A 56 10.74 -8.25 2.97
C LEU A 56 9.36 -8.90 2.98
N ASN A 57 8.31 -8.07 2.92
CA ASN A 57 6.96 -8.51 2.56
C ASN A 57 6.92 -8.89 1.07
N ASP A 58 5.91 -9.67 0.68
CA ASP A 58 5.72 -10.16 -0.69
C ASP A 58 5.48 -8.99 -1.67
N HIS A 59 6.32 -8.88 -2.71
CA HIS A 59 6.19 -7.97 -3.85
C HIS A 59 5.94 -8.72 -5.17
N SER A 60 5.28 -9.88 -5.08
CA SER A 60 4.96 -10.74 -6.22
C SER A 60 3.77 -10.25 -7.04
N VAL A 61 3.37 -11.09 -8.02
CA VAL A 61 2.13 -10.93 -8.80
C VAL A 61 0.91 -10.63 -7.92
N ALA A 62 0.83 -11.23 -6.72
CA ALA A 62 -0.29 -11.01 -5.80
C ALA A 62 -0.34 -9.57 -5.30
N HIS A 63 0.80 -8.97 -4.97
CA HIS A 63 0.87 -7.55 -4.60
C HIS A 63 0.43 -6.63 -5.75
N ILE A 64 0.92 -6.87 -6.97
CA ILE A 64 0.53 -6.10 -8.16
C ILE A 64 -0.98 -6.15 -8.39
N GLN A 65 -1.59 -7.35 -8.26
CA GLN A 65 -3.04 -7.52 -8.38
C GLN A 65 -3.79 -6.75 -7.31
N MET A 66 -3.29 -6.74 -6.08
CA MET A 66 -3.86 -6.03 -4.95
C MET A 66 -3.84 -4.51 -5.17
N VAL A 67 -2.71 -3.95 -5.62
CA VAL A 67 -2.59 -2.53 -6.00
C VAL A 67 -3.64 -2.17 -7.07
N MET A 68 -3.76 -2.98 -8.12
CA MET A 68 -4.79 -2.78 -9.15
C MET A 68 -6.22 -2.83 -8.59
N GLU A 69 -6.50 -3.77 -7.67
CA GLU A 69 -7.81 -3.88 -7.03
C GLU A 69 -8.13 -2.63 -6.19
N LYS A 70 -7.17 -2.13 -5.39
CA LYS A 70 -7.38 -0.92 -4.57
C LYS A 70 -7.61 0.30 -5.45
N ILE A 71 -6.82 0.49 -6.50
CA ILE A 71 -7.05 1.56 -7.48
C ILE A 71 -8.42 1.42 -8.16
N SER A 72 -8.81 0.21 -8.52
CA SER A 72 -10.12 -0.03 -9.12
C SER A 72 -11.26 0.38 -8.17
N LYS A 73 -11.16 0.06 -6.87
CA LYS A 73 -12.15 0.48 -5.86
C LYS A 73 -12.17 2.00 -5.62
N ILE A 74 -11.10 2.73 -5.94
CA ILE A 74 -11.10 4.20 -5.92
C ILE A 74 -11.81 4.75 -7.16
N LEU A 75 -11.57 4.15 -8.32
CA LEU A 75 -12.11 4.63 -9.60
C LEU A 75 -13.57 4.24 -9.84
N TRP A 76 -14.03 3.12 -9.26
CA TRP A 76 -15.39 2.62 -9.38
C TRP A 76 -15.99 2.29 -8.02
N ASP A 77 -17.17 2.86 -7.75
CA ASP A 77 -18.03 2.50 -6.63
C ASP A 77 -19.10 1.53 -7.16
N GLY A 78 -18.86 0.24 -6.98
CA GLY A 78 -19.65 -0.82 -7.66
C GLY A 78 -19.51 -0.72 -9.17
N GLU A 79 -20.64 -0.42 -9.85
CA GLU A 79 -20.68 -0.21 -11.30
C GLU A 79 -20.55 1.28 -11.71
N ARG A 80 -20.63 2.18 -10.74
CA ARG A 80 -20.55 3.63 -10.97
C ARG A 80 -19.12 4.07 -11.13
N GLU A 81 -18.77 4.62 -12.29
CA GLU A 81 -17.49 5.30 -12.52
C GLU A 81 -17.45 6.60 -11.74
N VAL A 82 -16.50 6.76 -10.84
CA VAL A 82 -16.29 7.96 -10.02
C VAL A 82 -15.51 9.01 -10.79
N VAL A 83 -14.41 8.59 -11.40
CA VAL A 83 -13.59 9.40 -12.31
C VAL A 83 -13.16 8.57 -13.49
N LYS A 84 -13.43 9.10 -14.68
CA LYS A 84 -13.03 8.47 -15.93
C LYS A 84 -11.54 8.67 -16.18
N LEU A 85 -10.85 7.57 -16.43
CA LEU A 85 -9.53 7.57 -17.06
C LEU A 85 -9.70 7.37 -18.58
N GLU A 86 -8.96 8.14 -19.35
CA GLU A 86 -8.90 7.88 -20.78
C GLU A 86 -8.13 6.56 -21.07
N PRO A 87 -8.44 5.83 -22.13
CA PRO A 87 -7.82 4.51 -22.39
C PRO A 87 -6.29 4.55 -22.42
N PHE A 88 -5.71 5.64 -22.92
CA PHE A 88 -4.27 5.81 -22.94
C PHE A 88 -3.71 6.05 -21.52
N GLU A 89 -4.43 6.76 -20.64
CA GLU A 89 -4.07 6.89 -19.22
C GLU A 89 -4.13 5.52 -18.50
N CYS A 90 -5.09 4.67 -18.84
CA CYS A 90 -5.15 3.31 -18.31
C CYS A 90 -3.90 2.50 -18.69
N PHE A 91 -3.46 2.57 -19.96
CA PHE A 91 -2.22 1.93 -20.39
C PHE A 91 -1.03 2.40 -19.58
N ILE A 92 -0.87 3.72 -19.42
CA ILE A 92 0.23 4.32 -18.66
C ILE A 92 0.21 3.87 -17.19
N LEU A 93 -0.96 3.96 -16.53
CA LEU A 93 -1.11 3.59 -15.11
C LEU A 93 -0.86 2.10 -14.89
N LEU A 94 -1.48 1.23 -15.70
CA LEU A 94 -1.29 -0.21 -15.62
C LEU A 94 0.19 -0.61 -15.81
N SER A 95 0.88 0.03 -16.75
CA SER A 95 2.32 -0.19 -16.97
C SER A 95 3.16 0.30 -15.80
N ALA A 96 2.81 1.43 -15.19
CA ALA A 96 3.49 1.96 -14.01
C ALA A 96 3.30 1.04 -12.79
N ILE A 97 2.08 0.48 -12.60
CA ILE A 97 1.80 -0.52 -11.57
C ILE A 97 2.70 -1.75 -11.74
N GLN A 98 2.92 -2.23 -12.98
CA GLN A 98 3.78 -3.40 -13.20
C GLN A 98 5.24 -3.19 -12.78
N ILE A 99 5.75 -1.96 -12.84
CA ILE A 99 7.18 -1.71 -12.62
C ILE A 99 7.53 -1.02 -11.30
N HIS A 100 6.55 -0.51 -10.53
CA HIS A 100 6.83 0.41 -9.41
C HIS A 100 7.84 -0.18 -8.41
N ASP A 101 7.73 -1.46 -8.08
CA ASP A 101 8.62 -2.20 -7.17
C ASP A 101 9.53 -3.22 -7.87
N ALA A 102 9.40 -3.40 -9.20
CA ALA A 102 10.14 -4.43 -9.93
C ALA A 102 11.66 -4.28 -9.82
N GLY A 103 12.15 -3.07 -9.59
CA GLY A 103 13.57 -2.80 -9.44
C GLY A 103 14.24 -3.48 -8.25
N HIS A 104 13.48 -3.97 -7.27
CA HIS A 104 14.00 -4.74 -6.14
C HIS A 104 14.74 -6.01 -6.59
N VAL A 105 14.32 -6.64 -7.70
CA VAL A 105 14.98 -7.83 -8.29
C VAL A 105 16.43 -7.55 -8.71
N ILE A 106 16.75 -6.33 -9.12
CA ILE A 106 18.08 -6.01 -9.68
C ILE A 106 19.04 -5.46 -8.62
N GLY A 107 18.56 -4.68 -7.67
CA GLY A 107 19.46 -3.92 -6.79
C GLY A 107 19.01 -3.78 -5.33
N GLY A 108 18.05 -4.57 -4.88
CA GLY A 108 17.53 -4.47 -3.52
C GLY A 108 16.86 -3.11 -3.24
N ARG A 109 16.80 -2.71 -1.96
CA ARG A 109 16.08 -1.49 -1.54
C ARG A 109 16.70 -0.18 -1.99
N GLU A 110 18.01 -0.11 -2.15
CA GLU A 110 18.71 1.18 -2.32
C GLU A 110 18.51 1.81 -3.70
N HIS A 111 18.25 1.00 -4.74
CA HIS A 111 18.18 1.47 -6.13
C HIS A 111 16.99 0.93 -6.91
N HIS A 112 15.97 0.37 -6.25
CA HIS A 112 14.82 -0.23 -6.93
C HIS A 112 14.12 0.74 -7.90
N GLU A 113 13.97 2.01 -7.51
CA GLU A 113 13.34 3.03 -8.35
C GLU A 113 14.11 3.26 -9.66
N LEU A 114 15.44 3.29 -9.62
CA LEU A 114 16.27 3.51 -10.80
C LEU A 114 16.30 2.29 -11.73
N ASN A 115 16.29 1.10 -11.14
CA ASN A 115 16.37 -0.15 -11.89
C ASN A 115 15.06 -0.52 -12.59
N ALA A 116 13.93 -0.05 -12.11
CA ALA A 116 12.61 -0.34 -12.69
C ALA A 116 12.52 0.02 -14.19
N ARG A 117 13.20 1.07 -14.63
CA ARG A 117 13.20 1.48 -16.05
C ARG A 117 13.78 0.43 -17.02
N GLU A 118 14.64 -0.47 -16.53
CA GLU A 118 15.26 -1.49 -17.36
C GLU A 118 14.22 -2.43 -17.97
N PHE A 119 13.17 -2.74 -17.23
CA PHE A 119 12.08 -3.60 -17.69
C PHE A 119 11.27 -2.96 -18.82
N LEU A 120 11.20 -1.63 -18.90
CA LEU A 120 10.51 -0.93 -19.98
C LEU A 120 11.14 -1.14 -21.36
N LYS A 121 12.35 -1.70 -21.43
CA LYS A 121 12.97 -2.11 -22.71
C LYS A 121 12.17 -3.20 -23.40
N GLU A 122 11.42 -4.03 -22.66
CA GLU A 122 10.55 -5.05 -23.24
C GLU A 122 9.50 -4.45 -24.18
N TYR A 123 9.05 -3.23 -23.91
CA TYR A 123 8.13 -2.51 -24.78
C TYR A 123 8.67 -2.21 -26.20
N ASN A 124 9.98 -2.30 -26.42
CA ASN A 124 10.54 -2.16 -27.78
C ASN A 124 10.02 -3.24 -28.74
N LYS A 125 9.68 -4.43 -28.23
CA LYS A 125 9.07 -5.52 -29.01
C LYS A 125 7.69 -5.18 -29.54
N TYR A 126 7.03 -4.21 -28.90
CA TYR A 126 5.68 -3.76 -29.22
C TYR A 126 5.65 -2.34 -29.79
N ASN A 127 6.80 -1.78 -30.20
CA ASN A 127 6.94 -0.45 -30.76
C ASN A 127 6.37 0.70 -29.89
N VAL A 128 6.36 0.54 -28.56
CA VAL A 128 6.04 1.64 -27.64
C VAL A 128 7.21 2.61 -27.59
N GLY A 129 6.94 3.89 -27.77
CA GLY A 129 7.95 4.94 -27.89
C GLY A 129 8.68 5.29 -26.60
N SER A 130 9.75 6.07 -26.74
CA SER A 130 10.49 6.59 -25.58
C SER A 130 9.68 7.59 -24.73
N PRO A 131 8.82 8.44 -25.31
CA PRO A 131 7.98 9.33 -24.51
C PRO A 131 7.06 8.59 -23.53
N GLU A 132 6.37 7.53 -23.99
CA GLU A 132 5.48 6.71 -23.16
C GLU A 132 6.26 6.04 -22.04
N LYS A 133 7.41 5.44 -22.35
CA LYS A 133 8.28 4.78 -21.36
C LYS A 133 8.79 5.77 -20.31
N LYS A 134 9.10 7.00 -20.71
CA LYS A 134 9.48 8.07 -19.76
C LYS A 134 8.36 8.39 -18.79
N ILE A 135 7.14 8.62 -19.31
CA ILE A 135 5.96 8.93 -18.48
C ILE A 135 5.66 7.79 -17.52
N ILE A 136 5.64 6.54 -18.00
CA ILE A 136 5.43 5.34 -17.16
C ILE A 136 6.45 5.30 -16.01
N TYR A 137 7.73 5.50 -16.34
CA TYR A 137 8.80 5.47 -15.33
C TYR A 137 8.68 6.60 -14.31
N GLU A 138 8.39 7.83 -14.73
CA GLU A 138 8.24 8.97 -13.84
C GLU A 138 7.07 8.79 -12.86
N ILE A 139 5.94 8.25 -13.34
CA ILE A 139 4.78 7.92 -12.49
C ILE A 139 5.14 6.79 -11.51
N ALA A 140 5.74 5.71 -12.00
CA ALA A 140 6.15 4.60 -11.15
C ALA A 140 7.12 5.07 -10.05
N ARG A 141 8.12 5.88 -10.39
CA ARG A 141 9.09 6.41 -9.43
C ARG A 141 8.46 7.31 -8.37
N ALA A 142 7.39 8.04 -8.69
CA ALA A 142 6.75 8.98 -7.77
C ALA A 142 5.85 8.29 -6.71
N HIS A 143 5.68 6.94 -6.75
CA HIS A 143 4.91 6.22 -5.75
C HIS A 143 5.57 6.25 -4.37
N SER A 144 6.88 6.42 -4.29
CA SER A 144 7.65 6.46 -3.05
C SER A 144 8.40 7.78 -2.85
N GLY A 145 9.12 7.92 -1.73
CA GLY A 145 9.90 9.11 -1.43
C GLY A 145 9.16 10.16 -0.56
N LYS A 146 9.96 11.05 0.08
CA LYS A 146 9.48 12.00 1.09
C LYS A 146 9.42 13.46 0.62
N ASP A 147 10.19 13.85 -0.41
CA ASP A 147 10.37 15.24 -0.81
C ASP A 147 9.40 15.65 -1.93
N ASP A 148 8.09 15.48 -1.71
CA ASP A 148 7.02 15.84 -2.64
C ASP A 148 7.21 15.25 -4.06
N PRO A 149 7.39 13.91 -4.21
CA PRO A 149 7.72 13.31 -5.50
C PRO A 149 6.64 13.55 -6.56
N ILE A 150 5.36 13.52 -6.18
CA ILE A 150 4.23 13.78 -7.11
C ILE A 150 4.17 15.26 -7.48
N GLY A 151 4.40 16.16 -6.52
CA GLY A 151 4.38 17.61 -6.77
C GLY A 151 5.47 18.07 -7.74
N LYS A 152 6.58 17.32 -7.86
CA LYS A 152 7.66 17.57 -8.82
C LYS A 152 7.32 17.15 -10.26
N LEU A 153 6.32 16.29 -10.45
CA LEU A 153 5.84 15.94 -11.79
C LEU A 153 5.09 17.12 -12.43
N PRO A 154 5.07 17.22 -13.76
CA PRO A 154 4.11 18.11 -14.44
C PRO A 154 2.68 17.67 -14.12
N GLN A 155 1.73 18.60 -14.17
CA GLN A 155 0.32 18.27 -13.97
C GLN A 155 -0.16 17.27 -15.02
N SER A 156 0.19 17.53 -16.27
CA SER A 156 -0.06 16.68 -17.43
C SER A 156 1.12 16.71 -18.40
N GLU A 157 1.22 15.67 -19.22
CA GLU A 157 2.16 15.57 -20.32
C GLU A 157 1.41 15.12 -21.57
N ASP A 158 1.74 15.69 -22.73
CA ASP A 158 1.04 15.41 -23.97
C ASP A 158 1.88 14.50 -24.88
N ILE A 159 1.23 13.46 -25.42
CA ILE A 159 1.79 12.63 -26.47
C ILE A 159 0.86 12.71 -27.69
N SER A 160 1.34 13.32 -28.75
CA SER A 160 0.51 13.67 -29.91
C SER A 160 -0.71 14.52 -29.47
N ASN A 161 -1.92 14.03 -29.66
CA ASN A 161 -3.17 14.68 -29.27
C ASN A 161 -3.79 14.10 -27.99
N PHE A 162 -3.02 13.35 -27.20
CA PHE A 162 -3.48 12.71 -25.98
C PHE A 162 -2.77 13.32 -24.78
N SER A 163 -3.54 13.81 -23.81
CA SER A 163 -3.00 14.35 -22.56
C SER A 163 -3.07 13.30 -21.45
N VAL A 164 -1.99 13.15 -20.70
CA VAL A 164 -1.86 12.22 -19.57
C VAL A 164 -1.76 13.03 -18.28
N ARG A 165 -2.68 12.84 -17.38
CA ARG A 165 -2.72 13.51 -16.05
C ARG A 165 -1.71 12.88 -15.09
N MET A 166 -0.44 13.26 -15.22
CA MET A 166 0.70 12.66 -14.53
C MET A 166 0.50 12.57 -13.01
N ARG A 167 0.14 13.71 -12.38
CA ARG A 167 -0.02 13.77 -10.92
C ARG A 167 -1.19 12.92 -10.41
N LEU A 168 -2.30 12.87 -11.16
CA LEU A 168 -3.43 12.01 -10.82
C LEU A 168 -3.03 10.53 -10.84
N LEU A 169 -2.36 10.09 -11.92
CA LEU A 169 -1.97 8.69 -12.05
C LEU A 169 -0.94 8.28 -10.99
N ALA A 170 0.03 9.15 -10.70
CA ALA A 170 1.01 8.91 -9.64
C ALA A 170 0.36 8.87 -8.24
N ALA A 171 -0.63 9.73 -7.98
CA ALA A 171 -1.38 9.73 -6.73
C ALA A 171 -2.20 8.44 -6.56
N LEU A 172 -2.89 8.00 -7.61
CA LEU A 172 -3.63 6.73 -7.61
C LEU A 172 -2.71 5.54 -7.34
N LEU A 173 -1.54 5.49 -7.98
CA LEU A 173 -0.57 4.43 -7.74
C LEU A 173 -0.06 4.45 -6.29
N ARG A 174 0.36 5.61 -5.78
CA ARG A 174 0.88 5.74 -4.42
C ARG A 174 -0.13 5.34 -3.35
N LEU A 175 -1.38 5.80 -3.46
CA LEU A 175 -2.42 5.43 -2.50
C LEU A 175 -2.85 3.97 -2.66
N GLY A 176 -2.93 3.47 -3.89
CA GLY A 176 -3.23 2.06 -4.18
C GLY A 176 -2.18 1.13 -3.57
N ASP A 177 -0.90 1.47 -3.67
CA ASP A 177 0.21 0.74 -3.06
C ASP A 177 0.16 0.80 -1.53
N GLU A 178 -0.05 1.99 -0.93
CA GLU A 178 -0.24 2.12 0.53
C GLU A 178 -1.38 1.23 1.05
N MET A 179 -2.46 1.08 0.29
CA MET A 179 -3.60 0.22 0.67
C MET A 179 -3.41 -1.26 0.35
N ALA A 180 -2.37 -1.63 -0.37
CA ALA A 180 -2.10 -3.01 -0.76
C ALA A 180 -1.35 -3.81 0.31
N ASP A 181 -1.41 -3.40 1.57
CA ASP A 181 -0.91 -4.20 2.70
C ASP A 181 -2.05 -5.07 3.24
N GLU A 182 -1.88 -6.39 3.15
CA GLU A 182 -2.89 -7.39 3.57
C GLU A 182 -2.20 -8.64 4.12
N ALA A 183 -2.99 -9.48 4.81
CA ALA A 183 -2.52 -10.73 5.41
C ALA A 183 -1.81 -11.67 4.43
N SER A 184 -2.19 -11.64 3.15
CA SER A 184 -1.57 -12.46 2.10
C SER A 184 -0.09 -12.11 1.83
N ARG A 185 0.38 -10.91 2.21
CA ARG A 185 1.79 -10.50 2.11
C ARG A 185 2.66 -11.07 3.22
N ALA A 186 2.06 -11.59 4.27
CA ALA A 186 2.78 -12.16 5.39
C ALA A 186 2.92 -13.68 5.25
N SER A 187 4.07 -14.23 5.60
CA SER A 187 4.25 -15.68 5.68
C SER A 187 3.90 -16.17 7.07
N THR A 188 2.63 -16.54 7.29
CA THR A 188 2.16 -17.06 8.58
C THR A 188 2.97 -18.28 9.02
N PHE A 189 3.20 -19.25 8.10
CA PHE A 189 3.97 -20.43 8.42
C PHE A 189 5.40 -20.12 8.90
N LEU A 190 6.10 -19.23 8.19
CA LEU A 190 7.46 -18.86 8.57
C LEU A 190 7.50 -18.00 9.85
N TYR A 191 6.46 -17.20 10.07
CA TYR A 191 6.30 -16.46 11.32
C TYR A 191 6.17 -17.40 12.51
N ASP A 192 5.29 -18.39 12.43
CA ASP A 192 5.02 -19.37 13.49
C ASP A 192 6.23 -20.28 13.75
N GLN A 193 7.05 -20.54 12.72
CA GLN A 193 8.32 -21.29 12.84
C GLN A 193 9.51 -20.43 13.34
N ASN A 194 9.30 -19.17 13.71
CA ASN A 194 10.35 -18.23 14.10
C ASN A 194 11.49 -18.10 13.06
N LYS A 195 11.14 -18.18 11.76
CA LYS A 195 12.09 -18.05 10.64
C LYS A 195 12.16 -16.64 10.07
N ILE A 196 11.34 -15.71 10.59
CA ILE A 196 11.35 -14.32 10.18
C ILE A 196 12.32 -13.54 11.08
N ILE A 197 13.14 -12.69 10.48
CA ILE A 197 14.05 -11.78 11.21
C ILE A 197 13.31 -11.01 12.29
N LYS A 198 13.90 -10.85 13.44
CA LYS A 198 13.33 -10.10 14.57
C LYS A 198 12.86 -8.71 14.12
N GLY A 199 13.66 -7.97 13.35
CA GLY A 199 13.32 -6.64 12.84
C GLY A 199 12.15 -6.60 11.85
N SER A 200 11.78 -7.72 11.19
CA SER A 200 10.66 -7.82 10.27
C SER A 200 9.41 -8.47 10.88
N ARG A 201 9.52 -9.15 12.03
CA ARG A 201 8.39 -9.83 12.68
C ARG A 201 7.21 -8.91 12.93
N LEU A 202 7.45 -7.70 13.41
CA LEU A 202 6.42 -6.70 13.66
C LEU A 202 5.61 -6.37 12.39
N PHE A 203 6.27 -6.25 11.25
CA PHE A 203 5.62 -5.94 9.98
C PHE A 203 4.77 -7.10 9.47
N HIS A 204 5.25 -8.33 9.62
CA HIS A 204 4.46 -9.52 9.32
C HIS A 204 3.26 -9.66 10.26
N ALA A 205 3.42 -9.41 11.57
CA ALA A 205 2.33 -9.42 12.53
C ALA A 205 1.26 -8.36 12.19
N PHE A 206 1.69 -7.16 11.76
CA PHE A 206 0.78 -6.11 11.28
C PHE A 206 -0.04 -6.60 10.08
N SER A 207 0.61 -7.05 9.01
CA SER A 207 -0.09 -7.53 7.80
C SER A 207 -1.05 -8.69 8.12
N MET A 208 -0.62 -9.68 8.93
CA MET A 208 -1.47 -10.80 9.35
C MET A 208 -2.71 -10.38 10.16
N SER A 209 -2.62 -9.26 10.87
CA SER A 209 -3.73 -8.78 11.71
C SER A 209 -4.71 -7.90 10.93
N LEU A 210 -4.32 -7.37 9.79
CA LEU A 210 -5.14 -6.52 8.94
C LEU A 210 -6.16 -7.37 8.17
N SER A 211 -7.40 -7.33 8.60
CA SER A 211 -8.49 -8.13 8.01
C SER A 211 -9.25 -7.39 6.89
N SER A 212 -9.18 -6.06 6.88
CA SER A 212 -9.81 -5.24 5.83
C SER A 212 -9.12 -3.88 5.71
N PHE A 213 -8.87 -3.45 4.47
CA PHE A 213 -8.33 -2.13 4.13
C PHE A 213 -9.01 -1.65 2.85
N LEU A 214 -10.07 -0.84 2.99
CA LEU A 214 -10.97 -0.49 1.90
C LEU A 214 -11.21 1.01 1.79
N PRO A 215 -11.18 1.58 0.57
CA PRO A 215 -11.66 2.91 0.29
C PRO A 215 -13.20 2.91 0.18
N HIS A 216 -13.83 3.89 0.79
CA HIS A 216 -15.26 4.19 0.67
C HIS A 216 -15.39 5.58 0.06
N VAL A 217 -15.54 5.64 -1.27
CA VAL A 217 -15.48 6.89 -2.05
C VAL A 217 -16.69 7.78 -1.77
N ASP A 218 -17.87 7.21 -1.58
CA ASP A 218 -19.11 7.91 -1.28
C ASP A 218 -19.06 8.66 0.06
N THR A 219 -18.38 8.12 1.06
CA THR A 219 -18.17 8.74 2.37
C THR A 219 -16.81 9.43 2.50
N GLN A 220 -15.98 9.41 1.47
CA GLN A 220 -14.62 9.96 1.46
C GLN A 220 -13.76 9.45 2.62
N GLU A 221 -13.88 8.16 2.92
CA GLU A 221 -13.29 7.50 4.07
C GLU A 221 -12.51 6.26 3.67
N ILE A 222 -11.36 6.06 4.29
CA ILE A 222 -10.67 4.77 4.28
C ILE A 222 -10.99 4.03 5.57
N ARG A 223 -11.38 2.75 5.46
CA ARG A 223 -11.67 1.90 6.62
C ARG A 223 -10.64 0.79 6.73
N MET A 224 -10.10 0.66 7.94
CA MET A 224 -9.17 -0.40 8.32
C MET A 224 -9.74 -1.20 9.47
N LYS A 225 -9.69 -2.52 9.35
CA LYS A 225 -10.09 -3.43 10.42
C LYS A 225 -8.97 -4.39 10.75
N PHE A 226 -8.67 -4.53 12.04
CA PHE A 226 -7.66 -5.43 12.56
C PHE A 226 -8.29 -6.47 13.50
N ASN A 227 -7.77 -7.69 13.43
CA ASN A 227 -8.09 -8.76 14.37
C ASN A 227 -6.78 -9.21 15.04
N LEU A 228 -6.68 -8.94 16.34
CA LEU A 228 -5.50 -9.29 17.14
C LEU A 228 -5.80 -10.49 18.01
N ASN A 229 -5.06 -11.57 17.81
CA ASN A 229 -5.09 -12.69 18.73
C ASN A 229 -4.17 -12.44 19.94
N LYS A 230 -4.41 -13.18 21.04
CA LYS A 230 -3.72 -13.00 22.33
C LYS A 230 -2.20 -13.08 22.18
N SER A 231 -1.70 -14.09 21.47
CA SER A 231 -0.27 -14.34 21.31
C SER A 231 0.44 -13.14 20.68
N ARG A 232 -0.11 -12.57 19.59
CA ARG A 232 0.48 -11.42 18.90
C ARG A 232 0.27 -10.10 19.63
N CYS A 233 -0.87 -9.94 20.31
CA CYS A 233 -1.15 -8.74 21.09
C CYS A 233 -0.18 -8.58 22.26
N CYS A 234 0.19 -9.69 22.90
CA CYS A 234 1.08 -9.70 24.07
C CYS A 234 2.58 -9.82 23.70
N GLU A 235 2.92 -10.09 22.43
CA GLU A 235 4.31 -10.19 21.98
C GLU A 235 5.01 -8.83 22.05
N VAL A 236 6.24 -8.83 22.60
CA VAL A 236 7.12 -7.66 22.57
C VAL A 236 8.04 -7.76 21.36
N PHE A 237 7.97 -6.79 20.48
CA PHE A 237 8.76 -6.72 19.26
C PHE A 237 9.94 -5.78 19.44
N LYS A 238 11.08 -6.13 18.83
CA LYS A 238 12.23 -5.25 18.71
C LYS A 238 12.15 -4.44 17.43
N LYS A 239 12.02 -3.13 17.54
CA LYS A 239 11.97 -2.22 16.40
C LYS A 239 13.27 -1.43 16.28
N PRO A 240 13.94 -1.48 15.11
CA PRO A 240 15.15 -0.68 14.90
C PRO A 240 14.83 0.81 14.99
N THR A 241 15.70 1.57 15.65
CA THR A 241 15.67 3.04 15.71
C THR A 241 16.59 3.65 14.65
N LYS A 242 16.37 4.94 14.32
CA LYS A 242 17.21 5.66 13.36
C LYS A 242 18.67 5.76 13.79
N ASP A 243 18.93 5.68 15.08
CA ASP A 243 20.27 5.79 15.69
C ASP A 243 21.01 4.45 15.77
N GLY A 244 20.45 3.38 15.14
CA GLY A 244 21.03 2.05 15.12
C GLY A 244 20.78 1.23 16.40
N GLY A 245 19.93 1.71 17.32
CA GLY A 245 19.46 0.97 18.47
C GLY A 245 18.18 0.19 18.19
N GLU A 246 17.63 -0.44 19.23
CA GLU A 246 16.32 -1.12 19.20
C GLU A 246 15.44 -0.58 20.33
N VAL A 247 14.14 -0.55 20.09
CA VAL A 247 13.12 -0.20 21.08
C VAL A 247 12.08 -1.30 21.15
N ASP A 248 11.64 -1.59 22.37
CA ASP A 248 10.52 -2.50 22.60
C ASP A 248 9.21 -1.82 22.18
N THR A 249 8.39 -2.53 21.44
CA THR A 249 7.10 -2.04 20.97
C THR A 249 6.08 -3.19 20.91
N TYR A 250 4.80 -2.84 20.87
CA TYR A 250 3.71 -3.79 20.71
C TYR A 250 3.06 -3.62 19.34
N LEU A 251 2.37 -4.67 18.87
CA LEU A 251 1.65 -4.63 17.61
C LEU A 251 0.59 -3.51 17.58
N LEU A 252 -0.09 -3.26 18.70
CA LEU A 252 -1.08 -2.18 18.80
C LEU A 252 -0.46 -0.80 18.55
N ASP A 253 0.73 -0.55 19.09
CA ASP A 253 1.45 0.72 18.89
C ASP A 253 1.89 0.90 17.43
N GLU A 254 2.30 -0.19 16.77
CA GLU A 254 2.61 -0.18 15.34
C GLU A 254 1.37 0.11 14.48
N ILE A 255 0.20 -0.44 14.85
CA ILE A 255 -1.07 -0.13 14.18
C ILE A 255 -1.35 1.37 14.26
N TYR A 256 -1.15 1.99 15.42
CA TYR A 256 -1.33 3.44 15.57
C TYR A 256 -0.38 4.25 14.69
N VAL A 257 0.88 3.87 14.65
CA VAL A 257 1.89 4.55 13.80
C VAL A 257 1.53 4.42 12.32
N ARG A 258 1.15 3.23 11.87
CA ARG A 258 0.84 2.99 10.45
C ARG A 258 -0.48 3.60 10.01
N THR A 259 -1.52 3.54 10.81
CA THR A 259 -2.81 4.19 10.50
C THR A 259 -2.67 5.70 10.44
N PHE A 260 -1.82 6.28 11.30
CA PHE A 260 -1.47 7.69 11.23
C PHE A 260 -0.69 8.02 9.94
N LYS A 261 0.26 7.16 9.53
CA LYS A 261 0.95 7.28 8.24
C LYS A 261 -0.05 7.24 7.08
N THR A 262 -0.97 6.27 7.07
CA THR A 262 -2.00 6.16 6.03
C THR A 262 -2.87 7.43 5.94
N PHE A 263 -3.22 8.02 7.08
CA PHE A 263 -3.94 9.31 7.08
C PHE A 263 -3.12 10.42 6.42
N HIS A 264 -1.82 10.51 6.69
CA HIS A 264 -0.94 11.46 6.02
C HIS A 264 -0.80 11.21 4.51
N GLU A 265 -0.76 9.93 4.09
CA GLU A 265 -0.78 9.57 2.66
C GLU A 265 -2.10 9.99 2.00
N CYS A 266 -3.25 9.89 2.68
CA CYS A 266 -4.52 10.43 2.19
C CYS A 266 -4.47 11.95 2.01
N LEU A 267 -3.95 12.70 2.99
CA LEU A 267 -3.81 14.15 2.88
C LEU A 267 -2.87 14.56 1.74
N TYR A 268 -1.79 13.81 1.55
CA TYR A 268 -0.87 14.02 0.44
C TYR A 268 -1.53 13.74 -0.92
N TYR A 269 -2.21 12.60 -1.05
CA TYR A 269 -2.98 12.19 -2.21
C TYR A 269 -4.04 13.24 -2.58
N ASN A 270 -4.78 13.77 -1.60
CA ASN A 270 -5.86 14.75 -1.79
C ASN A 270 -5.41 16.02 -2.53
N ARG A 271 -4.11 16.33 -2.51
CA ARG A 271 -3.56 17.51 -3.23
C ARG A 271 -3.61 17.36 -4.75
N PHE A 272 -3.73 16.14 -5.28
CA PHE A 272 -3.54 15.82 -6.70
C PHE A 272 -4.79 15.28 -7.39
N VAL A 273 -5.87 15.11 -6.64
CA VAL A 273 -7.13 14.54 -7.12
C VAL A 273 -8.29 15.53 -7.01
N SER A 274 -9.37 15.26 -7.76
CA SER A 274 -10.61 16.02 -7.63
C SER A 274 -11.33 15.72 -6.32
N ASP A 275 -12.22 16.61 -5.89
CA ASP A 275 -12.99 16.46 -4.65
C ASP A 275 -13.74 15.13 -4.57
N LYS A 276 -14.17 14.56 -5.69
CA LYS A 276 -14.87 13.27 -5.74
C LYS A 276 -14.01 12.07 -5.33
N LEU A 277 -12.68 12.19 -5.44
CA LEU A 277 -11.73 11.13 -5.13
C LEU A 277 -11.01 11.35 -3.79
N ARG A 278 -11.30 12.43 -3.06
CA ARG A 278 -10.63 12.71 -1.77
C ARG A 278 -11.03 11.72 -0.69
N PHE A 279 -10.09 11.45 0.20
CA PHE A 279 -10.30 10.73 1.44
C PHE A 279 -9.93 11.64 2.61
N ASN A 280 -10.94 12.08 3.36
CA ASN A 280 -10.80 13.08 4.42
C ASN A 280 -10.66 12.43 5.80
N SER A 281 -10.86 11.13 5.90
CA SER A 281 -10.76 10.39 7.15
C SER A 281 -10.28 8.95 6.96
N VAL A 282 -9.67 8.43 8.04
CA VAL A 282 -9.32 7.01 8.19
C VAL A 282 -9.99 6.51 9.46
N SER A 283 -10.93 5.57 9.33
CA SER A 283 -11.59 4.91 10.47
C SER A 283 -10.95 3.55 10.72
N VAL A 284 -10.64 3.30 11.97
CA VAL A 284 -9.95 2.09 12.42
C VAL A 284 -10.78 1.37 13.47
N THR A 285 -10.89 0.05 13.30
CA THR A 285 -11.52 -0.84 14.27
C THR A 285 -10.56 -1.97 14.59
N ILE A 286 -10.33 -2.25 15.87
CA ILE A 286 -9.40 -3.27 16.35
C ILE A 286 -10.15 -4.18 17.32
N ASP A 287 -10.30 -5.45 16.95
CA ASP A 287 -10.91 -6.49 17.75
C ASP A 287 -9.82 -7.42 18.33
N PHE A 288 -10.04 -7.90 19.55
CA PHE A 288 -9.10 -8.74 20.29
C PHE A 288 -9.74 -10.08 20.62
N TYR A 289 -9.09 -11.18 20.23
CA TYR A 289 -9.61 -12.54 20.36
C TYR A 289 -8.63 -13.48 21.04
N ASP A 290 -9.17 -14.48 21.71
CA ASP A 290 -8.41 -15.66 22.14
C ASP A 290 -7.90 -16.44 20.91
N ASP A 291 -6.73 -17.06 21.05
CA ASP A 291 -6.08 -17.75 19.92
C ASP A 291 -6.92 -18.90 19.35
N ASP A 292 -7.66 -19.61 20.23
CA ASP A 292 -8.35 -20.86 19.87
C ASP A 292 -9.88 -20.73 19.80
N SER A 293 -10.47 -19.78 20.50
CA SER A 293 -11.91 -19.80 20.78
C SER A 293 -12.71 -18.65 20.17
N PHE A 294 -12.08 -17.69 19.53
CA PHE A 294 -12.71 -16.45 19.02
C PHE A 294 -13.48 -15.66 20.09
N ILE A 295 -13.23 -15.94 21.37
CA ILE A 295 -13.84 -15.18 22.49
C ILE A 295 -13.16 -13.81 22.57
N PRO A 296 -13.94 -12.71 22.62
CA PRO A 296 -13.35 -11.38 22.82
C PRO A 296 -12.60 -11.30 24.14
N LEU A 297 -11.36 -10.83 24.11
CA LEU A 297 -10.50 -10.69 25.31
C LEU A 297 -10.44 -9.26 25.83
N PHE A 298 -10.83 -8.31 25.03
CA PHE A 298 -10.81 -6.89 25.33
C PHE A 298 -11.93 -6.19 24.55
N ASP A 299 -12.33 -5.00 25.01
CA ASP A 299 -13.29 -4.17 24.29
C ASP A 299 -12.71 -3.75 22.93
N THR A 300 -13.54 -3.70 21.89
CA THR A 300 -13.16 -3.18 20.58
C THR A 300 -12.63 -1.76 20.72
N ILE A 301 -11.43 -1.50 20.20
CA ILE A 301 -10.90 -0.15 20.07
C ILE A 301 -11.34 0.41 18.72
N GLY A 302 -12.06 1.54 18.74
CA GLY A 302 -12.44 2.28 17.53
C GLY A 302 -11.98 3.72 17.61
N TYR A 303 -11.37 4.21 16.52
CA TYR A 303 -10.99 5.62 16.39
C TYR A 303 -11.04 6.09 14.95
N ARG A 304 -11.14 7.41 14.78
CA ARG A 304 -11.20 8.07 13.48
C ARG A 304 -10.19 9.21 13.39
N LEU A 305 -9.27 9.09 12.46
CA LEU A 305 -8.36 10.15 12.05
C LEU A 305 -9.08 11.01 11.02
N GLU A 306 -9.17 12.30 11.25
CA GLU A 306 -9.98 13.21 10.43
C GLU A 306 -9.29 14.56 10.27
N GLU A 307 -9.32 15.09 9.05
CA GLU A 307 -8.90 16.47 8.80
C GLU A 307 -9.92 17.43 9.37
N LYS A 308 -9.51 18.26 10.34
CA LYS A 308 -10.38 19.24 11.00
C LYS A 308 -10.20 20.67 10.46
N GLY A 309 -9.56 20.82 9.31
CA GLY A 309 -9.39 22.10 8.62
C GLY A 309 -8.40 23.08 9.27
N TYR A 310 -8.02 22.87 10.53
CA TYR A 310 -7.02 23.69 11.23
C TYR A 310 -5.78 22.85 11.55
N PRO A 311 -4.60 23.20 11.01
CA PRO A 311 -3.39 22.40 11.22
C PRO A 311 -2.99 22.40 12.70
N ARG A 312 -2.86 21.22 13.29
CA ARG A 312 -2.24 21.02 14.59
C ARG A 312 -0.74 20.84 14.39
N LEU A 313 0.02 21.87 14.72
CA LEU A 313 1.45 21.95 14.37
C LEU A 313 2.38 21.19 15.30
N GLN A 314 1.91 20.47 16.33
CA GLN A 314 2.79 20.00 17.40
C GLN A 314 2.77 18.52 17.73
N GLU A 315 1.92 17.69 17.13
CA GLU A 315 1.83 16.29 17.51
C GLU A 315 1.73 15.36 16.31
N GLU A 316 2.71 14.45 16.20
CA GLU A 316 2.84 13.50 15.10
C GLU A 316 2.40 12.08 15.50
N ASN A 317 1.30 11.96 16.25
CA ASN A 317 0.79 10.65 16.66
C ASN A 317 -0.74 10.60 16.77
N VAL A 318 -1.27 9.39 16.80
CA VAL A 318 -2.70 9.13 16.81
C VAL A 318 -3.41 9.74 18.05
N TYR A 319 -2.76 9.80 19.21
CA TYR A 319 -3.36 10.34 20.44
C TYR A 319 -3.65 11.84 20.36
N ALA A 320 -2.88 12.57 19.57
CA ALA A 320 -3.12 14.00 19.32
C ALA A 320 -4.48 14.26 18.67
N LEU A 321 -4.90 13.39 17.79
CA LEU A 321 -6.14 13.51 17.04
C LEU A 321 -7.30 12.74 17.69
N CYS A 322 -7.04 11.59 18.29
CA CYS A 322 -8.03 10.62 18.74
C CYS A 322 -7.93 10.33 20.26
N GLY A 323 -7.25 11.17 21.06
CA GLY A 323 -6.96 10.88 22.46
C GLY A 323 -8.20 10.46 23.28
N LYS A 324 -9.35 11.10 23.04
CA LYS A 324 -10.60 10.76 23.74
C LYS A 324 -11.11 9.35 23.45
N ASP A 325 -10.85 8.83 22.26
CA ASP A 325 -11.26 7.49 21.82
C ASP A 325 -10.24 6.43 22.26
N LEU A 326 -9.01 6.86 22.55
CA LEU A 326 -7.88 6.03 22.90
C LEU A 326 -7.44 6.19 24.37
N GLU A 327 -8.36 6.61 25.23
CA GLU A 327 -8.18 6.68 26.68
C GLU A 327 -9.30 5.94 27.38
N LYS A 328 -8.96 5.18 28.43
CA LYS A 328 -9.90 4.50 29.32
C LYS A 328 -9.45 4.71 30.76
N ASN A 329 -10.33 5.23 31.61
CA ASN A 329 -10.06 5.52 33.02
C ASN A 329 -8.80 6.39 33.25
N GLY A 330 -8.54 7.37 32.34
CA GLY A 330 -7.39 8.25 32.43
C GLY A 330 -6.06 7.64 31.97
N SER A 331 -6.08 6.43 31.45
CA SER A 331 -4.89 5.75 30.88
C SER A 331 -5.00 5.63 29.36
N LYS A 332 -3.88 5.76 28.67
CA LYS A 332 -3.81 5.50 27.22
C LYS A 332 -4.05 4.02 26.94
N LEU A 333 -4.82 3.72 25.90
CA LEU A 333 -5.02 2.36 25.39
C LEU A 333 -3.84 1.97 24.47
N ASP A 334 -2.63 1.90 25.02
CA ASP A 334 -1.43 1.42 24.33
C ASP A 334 -1.26 -0.10 24.47
N GLY A 335 -0.24 -0.63 23.81
CA GLY A 335 0.03 -2.06 23.81
C GLY A 335 0.34 -2.61 25.20
N GLU A 336 1.07 -1.85 26.02
CA GLU A 336 1.38 -2.25 27.39
C GLU A 336 0.12 -2.32 28.28
N TYR A 337 -0.74 -1.30 28.19
CA TYR A 337 -2.03 -1.29 28.90
C TYR A 337 -2.91 -2.48 28.53
N VAL A 338 -3.08 -2.73 27.24
CA VAL A 338 -3.91 -3.83 26.74
C VAL A 338 -3.32 -5.18 27.12
N LYS A 339 -1.99 -5.38 26.98
CA LYS A 339 -1.31 -6.60 27.44
C LYS A 339 -1.58 -6.87 28.93
N ASN A 340 -1.45 -5.87 29.80
CA ASN A 340 -1.64 -6.02 31.24
C ASN A 340 -3.07 -6.42 31.63
N ILE A 341 -4.06 -6.08 30.79
CA ILE A 341 -5.46 -6.49 31.01
C ILE A 341 -5.71 -7.91 30.47
N ILE A 342 -5.19 -8.23 29.28
CA ILE A 342 -5.40 -9.54 28.63
C ILE A 342 -4.59 -10.64 29.34
N SER A 343 -3.41 -10.30 29.88
CA SER A 343 -2.51 -11.22 30.57
C SER A 343 -2.00 -10.57 31.87
N PRO A 344 -2.85 -10.45 32.89
CA PRO A 344 -2.59 -9.64 34.09
C PRO A 344 -1.46 -10.15 34.98
N ASP A 345 -0.99 -11.38 34.80
CA ASP A 345 0.16 -11.90 35.55
C ASP A 345 1.15 -12.59 34.62
N GLY A 346 2.37 -12.07 34.66
CA GLY A 346 3.51 -12.83 34.20
C GLY A 346 3.70 -14.09 35.04
N ASN A 347 2.81 -15.06 34.89
CA ASN A 347 3.15 -16.41 35.33
C ASN A 347 4.21 -16.93 34.35
N GLN A 348 5.44 -16.81 34.80
CA GLN A 348 6.54 -17.64 34.36
C GLN A 348 6.10 -19.12 34.47
N GLU A 349 5.91 -19.78 33.36
CA GLU A 349 6.19 -21.18 33.20
C GLU A 349 7.30 -21.39 32.19
#